data_2eedf55037459e292979778f50637236
#
_entry.id   2eedf55037459e292979778f50637236
#
_cell.length_a   1.000
_cell.length_b   1.000
_cell.length_c   1.000
_cell.angle_alpha   90.00
_cell.angle_beta   90.00
_cell.angle_gamma   90.00
#
_symmetry.space_group_name_H-M   'P 1'
#
loop_
_entity.id
_entity.type
_entity.pdbx_description
1 polymer ?
#
loop_
_entity_poly.entity_id
_entity_poly.type
_entity_poly.pdbx_seq_one_letter_code
_entity_poly.pdbx_strand_id
1 'polypeptide(L)'
;ASVAAFDGQVGQQAYSASKAGVAGMTLPMARDLAQHGIRVCTIAPGIFATPLLKTLPEPVQASLAASIPFPSRLGKPEEFAQLAAHIVSNGHMNGEVIRLDGALRMAPR
;
A
#
# COMPACT_ATOMS: atom_id res chain seq x y z
N ALA A 1 -3.38 2.52 -4.36
CA ALA A 1 -3.10 3.37 -3.17
C ALA A 1 -1.62 3.27 -2.79
N SER A 2 -1.30 3.81 -1.64
CA SER A 2 0.03 3.84 -1.05
C SER A 2 -0.12 4.22 0.42
N VAL A 3 0.87 3.88 1.25
CA VAL A 3 0.92 4.42 2.61
C VAL A 3 0.95 5.96 2.62
N ALA A 4 1.41 6.60 1.55
CA ALA A 4 1.36 8.05 1.39
C ALA A 4 -0.07 8.62 1.34
N ALA A 5 -1.09 7.79 1.17
CA ALA A 5 -2.48 8.19 1.34
C ALA A 5 -2.77 8.61 2.80
N PHE A 6 -1.99 8.10 3.74
CA PHE A 6 -2.15 8.31 5.19
C PHE A 6 -0.98 9.08 5.80
N ASP A 7 0.25 8.79 5.34
CA ASP A 7 1.50 9.29 5.91
C ASP A 7 2.23 10.21 4.92
N GLY A 8 1.55 11.13 4.27
CA GLY A 8 2.18 12.00 3.27
C GLY A 8 3.33 12.83 3.84
N GLN A 9 4.42 12.90 3.10
CA GLN A 9 5.60 13.67 3.44
C GLN A 9 5.57 15.06 2.79
N VAL A 10 6.47 15.93 3.21
CA VAL A 10 6.67 17.24 2.57
C VAL A 10 6.85 17.05 1.06
N GLY A 11 6.13 17.83 0.28
CA GLY A 11 6.16 17.76 -1.19
C GLY A 11 5.24 16.72 -1.81
N GLN A 12 4.52 15.94 -1.01
CA GLN A 12 3.64 14.87 -1.51
C GLN A 12 2.16 15.23 -1.53
N GLN A 13 1.80 16.50 -1.54
CA GLN A 13 0.38 16.91 -1.50
C GLN A 13 -0.43 16.26 -2.63
N ALA A 14 0.00 16.41 -3.88
CA ALA A 14 -0.69 15.86 -5.04
C ALA A 14 -0.64 14.33 -5.05
N TYR A 15 0.53 13.75 -4.74
CA TYR A 15 0.69 12.29 -4.67
C TYR A 15 -0.22 11.70 -3.60
N SER A 16 -0.20 12.27 -2.39
CA SER A 16 -1.05 11.81 -1.29
C SER A 16 -2.54 11.96 -1.61
N ALA A 17 -2.93 13.06 -2.24
CA ALA A 17 -4.31 13.28 -2.66
C ALA A 17 -4.76 12.21 -3.66
N SER A 18 -3.94 11.88 -4.66
CA SER A 18 -4.27 10.86 -5.65
C SER A 18 -4.41 9.47 -5.00
N LYS A 19 -3.51 9.13 -4.10
CA LYS A 19 -3.51 7.81 -3.42
C LYS A 19 -4.62 7.73 -2.37
N ALA A 20 -4.91 8.81 -1.68
CA ALA A 20 -6.05 8.90 -0.76
C ALA A 20 -7.39 8.83 -1.51
N GLY A 21 -7.45 9.39 -2.71
CA GLY A 21 -8.61 9.27 -3.59
C GLY A 21 -8.93 7.81 -3.91
N VAL A 22 -7.92 7.01 -4.25
CA VAL A 22 -8.08 5.57 -4.49
C VAL A 22 -8.57 4.88 -3.21
N ALA A 23 -7.96 5.18 -2.06
CA ALA A 23 -8.38 4.61 -0.78
C ALA A 23 -9.84 4.99 -0.46
N GLY A 24 -10.19 6.26 -0.68
CA GLY A 24 -11.55 6.77 -0.41
C GLY A 24 -12.62 6.18 -1.32
N MET A 25 -12.30 5.75 -2.53
CA MET A 25 -13.24 5.10 -3.44
C MET A 25 -13.62 3.69 -3.00
N THR A 26 -12.82 3.03 -2.17
CA THR A 26 -12.95 1.60 -1.88
C THR A 26 -14.31 1.24 -1.30
N LEU A 27 -14.72 1.90 -0.24
CA LEU A 27 -15.98 1.58 0.42
C LEU A 27 -17.21 1.96 -0.42
N PRO A 28 -17.29 3.15 -1.02
CA PRO A 28 -18.42 3.48 -1.92
C PRO A 28 -18.53 2.50 -3.09
N MET A 29 -17.41 2.13 -3.73
CA MET A 29 -17.44 1.15 -4.82
C MET A 29 -17.93 -0.22 -4.35
N ALA A 30 -17.47 -0.67 -3.18
CA ALA A 30 -17.92 -1.94 -2.61
C ALA A 30 -19.43 -1.92 -2.37
N ARG A 31 -19.96 -0.80 -1.90
CA ARG A 31 -21.39 -0.63 -1.65
C ARG A 31 -22.20 -0.57 -2.94
N ASP A 32 -21.75 0.21 -3.92
CA ASP A 32 -22.43 0.33 -5.21
C ASP A 32 -22.46 -1.01 -5.96
N LEU A 33 -21.37 -1.78 -5.90
CA LEU A 33 -21.23 -3.02 -6.65
C LEU A 33 -21.72 -4.26 -5.90
N ALA A 34 -22.11 -4.11 -4.64
CA ALA A 34 -22.62 -5.22 -3.84
C ALA A 34 -23.83 -5.90 -4.49
N GLN A 35 -24.73 -5.11 -5.09
CA GLN A 35 -25.90 -5.64 -5.80
C GLN A 35 -25.51 -6.52 -7.00
N HIS A 36 -24.29 -6.38 -7.54
CA HIS A 36 -23.77 -7.17 -8.64
C HIS A 36 -22.88 -8.33 -8.16
N GLY A 37 -22.77 -8.55 -6.86
CA GLY A 37 -21.92 -9.59 -6.31
C GLY A 37 -20.42 -9.35 -6.49
N ILE A 38 -20.00 -8.08 -6.57
CA ILE A 38 -18.59 -7.70 -6.77
C ILE A 38 -18.05 -7.13 -5.47
N ARG A 39 -16.91 -7.65 -5.03
CA ARG A 39 -16.14 -7.16 -3.89
C ARG A 39 -15.09 -6.16 -4.36
N VAL A 40 -14.77 -5.18 -3.54
CA VAL A 40 -13.73 -4.19 -3.82
C VAL A 40 -12.86 -4.04 -2.59
N CYS A 41 -11.58 -4.31 -2.72
CA CYS A 41 -10.57 -4.05 -1.69
C CYS A 41 -9.39 -3.29 -2.30
N THR A 42 -8.69 -2.57 -1.47
CA THR A 42 -7.53 -1.77 -1.87
C THR A 42 -6.32 -2.17 -1.03
N ILE A 43 -5.17 -2.32 -1.66
CA ILE A 43 -3.90 -2.49 -0.97
C ILE A 43 -3.18 -1.14 -0.95
N ALA A 44 -2.70 -0.76 0.21
CA ALA A 44 -1.84 0.41 0.40
C ALA A 44 -0.43 -0.08 0.77
N PRO A 45 0.45 -0.29 -0.24
CA PRO A 45 1.78 -0.82 0.02
C PRO A 45 2.71 0.25 0.61
N GLY A 46 3.64 -0.20 1.43
CA GLY A 46 4.80 0.56 1.87
C GLY A 46 5.92 0.51 0.83
N ILE A 47 7.14 0.25 1.29
CA ILE A 47 8.31 0.26 0.42
C ILE A 47 8.67 -1.16 0.04
N PHE A 48 8.60 -1.45 -1.26
CA PHE A 48 8.86 -2.78 -1.82
C PHE A 48 10.07 -2.76 -2.75
N ALA A 49 10.76 -3.90 -2.80
CA ALA A 49 11.94 -4.10 -3.67
C ALA A 49 11.51 -4.27 -5.14
N THR A 50 10.98 -3.21 -5.72
CA THR A 50 10.60 -3.18 -7.14
C THR A 50 11.80 -2.83 -8.01
N PRO A 51 11.76 -3.11 -9.33
CA PRO A 51 12.82 -2.67 -10.24
C PRO A 51 13.08 -1.17 -10.17
N LEU A 52 12.03 -0.36 -10.02
CA LEU A 52 12.18 1.09 -9.88
C LEU A 52 12.97 1.45 -8.62
N LEU A 53 12.64 0.85 -7.47
CA LEU A 53 13.35 1.12 -6.23
C LEU A 53 14.81 0.67 -6.29
N LYS A 54 15.07 -0.44 -6.97
CA LYS A 54 16.43 -0.98 -7.15
C LYS A 54 17.33 -0.09 -8.00
N THR A 55 16.79 0.92 -8.69
CA THR A 55 17.58 1.93 -9.39
C THR A 55 18.22 2.95 -8.46
N LEU A 56 17.75 3.04 -7.21
CA LEU A 56 18.32 3.95 -6.23
C LEU A 56 19.70 3.45 -5.76
N PRO A 57 20.59 4.36 -5.31
CA PRO A 57 21.87 3.94 -4.72
C PRO A 57 21.65 2.99 -3.53
N GLU A 58 22.55 2.02 -3.35
CA GLU A 58 22.44 1.04 -2.25
C GLU A 58 22.32 1.68 -0.86
N PRO A 59 23.09 2.74 -0.51
CA PRO A 59 22.92 3.38 0.80
C PRO A 59 21.50 3.93 1.02
N VAL A 60 20.85 4.40 -0.04
CA VAL A 60 19.46 4.89 0.03
C VAL A 60 18.50 3.73 0.26
N GLN A 61 18.68 2.63 -0.47
CA GLN A 61 17.89 1.41 -0.28
C GLN A 61 18.03 0.87 1.15
N ALA A 62 19.26 0.83 1.67
CA ALA A 62 19.53 0.37 3.03
C ALA A 62 18.87 1.28 4.08
N SER A 63 18.91 2.58 3.87
CA SER A 63 18.26 3.55 4.77
C SER A 63 16.75 3.37 4.80
N LEU A 64 16.14 3.17 3.63
CA LEU A 64 14.70 2.93 3.53
C LEU A 64 14.33 1.61 4.22
N ALA A 65 15.09 0.55 4.01
CA ALA A 65 14.86 -0.74 4.66
C ALA A 65 14.95 -0.63 6.18
N ALA A 66 15.94 0.13 6.69
CA ALA A 66 16.13 0.33 8.12
C ALA A 66 15.00 1.12 8.77
N SER A 67 14.25 1.92 8.01
CA SER A 67 13.11 2.69 8.51
C SER A 67 11.87 1.84 8.75
N ILE A 68 11.84 0.61 8.25
CA ILE A 68 10.72 -0.31 8.42
C ILE A 68 10.88 -1.05 9.75
N PRO A 69 9.91 -0.96 10.66
CA PRO A 69 10.05 -1.55 12.00
C PRO A 69 10.30 -3.06 12.00
N PHE A 70 9.40 -3.85 11.38
CA PHE A 70 9.59 -5.31 11.32
C PHE A 70 8.66 -5.94 10.28
N PRO A 71 9.20 -6.81 9.43
CA PRO A 71 10.62 -7.12 9.27
C PRO A 71 11.38 -5.92 8.71
N SER A 72 12.60 -5.67 9.23
CA SER A 72 13.39 -4.48 8.88
C SER A 72 14.11 -4.66 7.55
N ARG A 73 13.34 -4.73 6.50
CA ARG A 73 13.77 -4.89 5.11
C ARG A 73 12.69 -4.37 4.18
N LEU A 74 13.04 -4.16 2.92
CA LEU A 74 12.04 -3.86 1.89
C LEU A 74 11.06 -5.03 1.76
N GLY A 75 9.80 -4.71 1.48
CA GLY A 75 8.81 -5.72 1.15
C GLY A 75 9.18 -6.44 -0.14
N LYS A 76 8.87 -7.73 -0.21
CA LYS A 76 9.10 -8.52 -1.43
C LYS A 76 7.88 -8.43 -2.33
N PRO A 77 8.05 -8.28 -3.65
CA PRO A 77 6.92 -8.28 -4.58
C PRO A 77 6.00 -9.49 -4.41
N GLU A 78 6.55 -10.64 -4.04
CA GLU A 78 5.79 -11.87 -3.78
C GLU A 78 4.85 -11.71 -2.58
N GLU A 79 5.22 -10.91 -1.59
CA GLU A 79 4.38 -10.64 -0.43
C GLU A 79 3.17 -9.78 -0.79
N PHE A 80 3.35 -8.84 -1.71
CA PHE A 80 2.22 -8.09 -2.28
C PHE A 80 1.29 -9.03 -3.05
N ALA A 81 1.84 -9.87 -3.92
CA ALA A 81 1.07 -10.84 -4.70
C ALA A 81 0.31 -11.83 -3.79
N GLN A 82 0.91 -12.23 -2.68
CA GLN A 82 0.31 -13.11 -1.68
C GLN A 82 -0.95 -12.50 -1.06
N LEU A 83 -0.88 -11.21 -0.70
CA LEU A 83 -2.04 -10.51 -0.16
C LEU A 83 -3.13 -10.36 -1.23
N ALA A 84 -2.76 -9.99 -2.45
CA ALA A 84 -3.71 -9.87 -3.56
C ALA A 84 -4.42 -11.20 -3.82
N ALA A 85 -3.70 -12.31 -3.85
CA ALA A 85 -4.26 -13.65 -4.00
C ALA A 85 -5.20 -14.00 -2.85
N HIS A 86 -4.83 -13.65 -1.61
CA HIS A 86 -5.66 -13.88 -0.44
C HIS A 86 -6.99 -13.10 -0.52
N ILE A 87 -6.93 -11.84 -0.93
CA ILE A 87 -8.15 -11.02 -1.11
C ILE A 87 -9.08 -11.67 -2.13
N VAL A 88 -8.52 -12.18 -3.24
CA VAL A 88 -9.32 -12.86 -4.27
C VAL A 88 -9.99 -14.11 -3.72
N SER A 89 -9.29 -14.91 -2.93
CA SER A 89 -9.80 -16.18 -2.42
C SER A 89 -10.67 -16.06 -1.17
N ASN A 90 -10.55 -14.96 -0.41
CA ASN A 90 -11.31 -14.74 0.81
C ASN A 90 -12.59 -13.93 0.52
N GLY A 91 -13.68 -14.63 0.31
CA GLY A 91 -14.95 -14.04 -0.11
C GLY A 91 -15.61 -13.08 0.88
N HIS A 92 -15.14 -13.02 2.13
CA HIS A 92 -15.69 -12.10 3.11
C HIS A 92 -14.96 -10.75 3.19
N MET A 93 -13.81 -10.63 2.53
CA MET A 93 -13.09 -9.36 2.45
C MET A 93 -13.74 -8.44 1.42
N ASN A 94 -14.24 -7.30 1.88
CA ASN A 94 -14.90 -6.33 1.02
C ASN A 94 -14.85 -4.93 1.66
N GLY A 95 -14.67 -3.91 0.85
CA GLY A 95 -14.74 -2.51 1.28
C GLY A 95 -13.55 -2.06 2.14
N GLU A 96 -12.46 -2.82 2.18
CA GLU A 96 -11.34 -2.57 3.08
C GLU A 96 -10.11 -2.04 2.36
N VAL A 97 -9.40 -1.14 3.01
CA VAL A 97 -8.07 -0.68 2.59
C VAL A 97 -7.06 -1.31 3.53
N ILE A 98 -6.12 -2.08 2.98
CA ILE A 98 -5.16 -2.85 3.76
C ILE A 98 -3.76 -2.30 3.54
N ARG A 99 -3.16 -1.77 4.59
CA ARG A 99 -1.73 -1.39 4.57
C ARG A 99 -0.87 -2.65 4.61
N LEU A 100 0.14 -2.69 3.74
CA LEU A 100 1.14 -3.78 3.72
C LEU A 100 2.52 -3.14 3.75
N ASP A 101 3.09 -2.94 4.93
CA ASP A 101 4.19 -2.00 5.09
C ASP A 101 5.19 -2.31 6.22
N GLY A 102 5.04 -3.44 6.91
CA GLY A 102 5.92 -3.78 8.04
C GLY A 102 5.81 -2.79 9.21
N ALA A 103 4.66 -2.20 9.40
CA ALA A 103 4.36 -1.17 10.40
C ALA A 103 5.06 0.17 10.15
N LEU A 104 5.51 0.42 8.92
CA LEU A 104 6.11 1.70 8.56
C LEU A 104 5.09 2.83 8.72
N ARG A 105 5.54 3.93 9.31
CA ARG A 105 4.87 5.23 9.25
C ARG A 105 5.90 6.21 8.75
N MET A 106 5.60 6.85 7.60
CA MET A 106 6.57 7.74 6.97
C MET A 106 6.86 8.94 7.87
N ALA A 107 8.15 9.28 7.99
CA ALA A 107 8.56 10.50 8.65
C ALA A 107 8.05 11.74 7.85
N PRO A 108 7.94 12.93 8.47
CA PRO A 108 7.46 14.12 7.77
C PRO A 108 8.29 14.51 6.54
N ARG A 109 9.55 14.07 6.52
CA ARG A 109 10.47 14.37 5.43
C ARG A 109 11.27 13.15 5.02
#